data_77f5aea80e1bf6aa9b3fe2f69e1a40f3
#
_entry.id   77f5aea80e1bf6aa9b3fe2f69e1a40f3
#
_cell.length_a   1.000
_cell.length_b   1.000
_cell.length_c   1.000
_cell.angle_alpha   90.00
_cell.angle_beta   90.00
_cell.angle_gamma   90.00
#
_symmetry.space_group_name_H-M   'P 1'
#
loop_
_entity.id
_entity.type
_entity.pdbx_description
1 polymer ?
#
loop_
_entity_poly.entity_id
_entity_poly.type
_entity_poly.pdbx_seq_one_letter_code
_entity_poly.pdbx_strand_id
1 'polypeptide(L)'
;MARRRSLTERVVWAVTATVALLVGLQSVLAYVAMHAQEDDLSESMLQREVQQIIAHIIQPGLTPTGTLIDSSRVSAWLTRDSEGIDAVPASMRALRPGLYHFDPDGKSLHVAVADTEDGRLTVVFDATSAEDRVDRFAYTLVALWFVCVVATVFIARGVAAIAVGPIVAATRTIARSAPDRPLP
;
A
#
# COMPACT_ATOMS: atom_id res chain seq x y z
N MET A 1 6.29 -43.48 -6.62
CA MET A 1 5.58 -43.94 -5.40
C MET A 1 4.98 -42.72 -4.69
N ALA A 2 3.69 -42.46 -4.82
CA ALA A 2 3.02 -41.35 -4.13
C ALA A 2 2.86 -41.71 -2.65
N ARG A 3 3.64 -41.05 -1.79
CA ARG A 3 3.54 -41.18 -0.33
C ARG A 3 2.14 -40.70 0.08
N ARG A 4 1.27 -41.64 0.50
CA ARG A 4 -0.08 -41.29 1.00
C ARG A 4 0.09 -40.38 2.22
N ARG A 5 -0.18 -39.10 2.04
CA ARG A 5 -0.16 -38.12 3.14
C ARG A 5 -1.13 -38.57 4.21
N SER A 6 -0.69 -38.56 5.48
CA SER A 6 -1.54 -38.91 6.61
C SER A 6 -2.76 -37.97 6.67
N LEU A 7 -3.85 -38.43 7.27
CA LEU A 7 -5.06 -37.59 7.44
C LEU A 7 -4.72 -36.26 8.16
N THR A 8 -3.84 -36.37 9.14
CA THR A 8 -3.30 -35.22 9.89
C THR A 8 -2.61 -34.19 8.99
N GLU A 9 -1.75 -34.66 8.07
CA GLU A 9 -1.10 -33.74 7.11
C GLU A 9 -2.09 -33.05 6.21
N ARG A 10 -3.14 -33.72 5.76
CA ARG A 10 -4.19 -33.11 4.92
C ARG A 10 -4.94 -32.03 5.67
N VAL A 11 -5.31 -32.26 6.93
CA VAL A 11 -6.00 -31.29 7.76
C VAL A 11 -5.11 -30.07 8.02
N VAL A 12 -3.84 -30.26 8.40
CA VAL A 12 -2.88 -29.18 8.61
C VAL A 12 -2.74 -28.32 7.35
N TRP A 13 -2.58 -28.95 6.19
CA TRP A 13 -2.46 -28.23 4.93
C TRP A 13 -3.75 -27.49 4.54
N ALA A 14 -4.92 -28.09 4.75
CA ALA A 14 -6.20 -27.44 4.46
C ALA A 14 -6.39 -26.20 5.34
N VAL A 15 -6.17 -26.31 6.65
CA VAL A 15 -6.27 -25.17 7.57
C VAL A 15 -5.28 -24.07 7.23
N THR A 16 -4.01 -24.45 6.97
CA THR A 16 -2.97 -23.49 6.60
C THR A 16 -3.32 -22.76 5.30
N ALA A 17 -3.78 -23.49 4.27
CA ALA A 17 -4.17 -22.90 3.00
C ALA A 17 -5.37 -21.94 3.16
N THR A 18 -6.37 -22.32 3.97
CA THR A 18 -7.53 -21.45 4.23
C THR A 18 -7.11 -20.16 4.92
N VAL A 19 -6.27 -20.26 5.97
CA VAL A 19 -5.79 -19.06 6.69
C VAL A 19 -4.91 -18.20 5.78
N ALA A 20 -3.99 -18.81 5.03
CA ALA A 20 -3.13 -18.08 4.10
C ALA A 20 -3.95 -17.32 3.04
N LEU A 21 -5.00 -17.95 2.52
CA LEU A 21 -5.88 -17.33 1.54
C LEU A 21 -6.71 -16.18 2.14
N LEU A 22 -7.29 -16.38 3.32
CA LEU A 22 -8.10 -15.34 3.98
C LEU A 22 -7.25 -14.12 4.38
N VAL A 23 -6.10 -14.35 5.03
CA VAL A 23 -5.21 -13.25 5.44
C VAL A 23 -4.59 -12.59 4.20
N GLY A 24 -4.26 -13.35 3.16
CA GLY A 24 -3.78 -12.81 1.89
C GLY A 24 -4.82 -11.92 1.22
N LEU A 25 -6.06 -12.36 1.11
CA LEU A 25 -7.15 -11.58 0.55
C LEU A 25 -7.39 -10.30 1.34
N GLN A 26 -7.40 -10.38 2.68
CA GLN A 26 -7.55 -9.21 3.55
C GLN A 26 -6.38 -8.23 3.37
N SER A 27 -5.15 -8.71 3.23
CA SER A 27 -3.98 -7.85 2.99
C SER A 27 -4.06 -7.13 1.65
N VAL A 28 -4.50 -7.82 0.59
CA VAL A 28 -4.73 -7.20 -0.73
C VAL A 28 -5.82 -6.13 -0.66
N LEU A 29 -6.94 -6.42 0.01
CA LEU A 29 -8.02 -5.44 0.17
C LEU A 29 -7.55 -4.21 0.96
N ALA A 30 -6.79 -4.41 2.04
CA ALA A 30 -6.23 -3.31 2.83
C ALA A 30 -5.25 -2.45 2.02
N TYR A 31 -4.39 -3.08 1.21
CA TYR A 31 -3.47 -2.38 0.32
C TYR A 31 -4.21 -1.54 -0.73
N VAL A 32 -5.20 -2.15 -1.42
CA VAL A 32 -5.99 -1.45 -2.45
C VAL A 32 -6.77 -0.28 -1.83
N ALA A 33 -7.38 -0.48 -0.65
CA ALA A 33 -8.09 0.59 0.03
C ALA A 33 -7.16 1.75 0.44
N MET A 34 -5.97 1.44 0.95
CA MET A 34 -4.96 2.44 1.31
C MET A 34 -4.49 3.24 0.09
N HIS A 35 -4.19 2.55 -1.00
CA HIS A 35 -3.72 3.18 -2.25
C HIS A 35 -4.79 4.10 -2.85
N ALA A 36 -6.03 3.63 -2.96
CA ALA A 36 -7.14 4.44 -3.45
C ALA A 36 -7.42 5.68 -2.57
N GLN A 37 -7.28 5.56 -1.25
CA GLN A 37 -7.47 6.69 -0.34
C GLN A 37 -6.35 7.73 -0.47
N GLU A 38 -5.14 7.31 -0.78
CA GLU A 38 -3.99 8.22 -0.89
C GLU A 38 -4.04 9.02 -2.20
N ASP A 39 -4.47 8.41 -3.30
CA ASP A 39 -4.67 9.10 -4.58
C ASP A 39 -5.72 10.22 -4.43
N ASP A 40 -6.88 9.92 -3.85
CA ASP A 40 -7.95 10.89 -3.62
C ASP A 40 -7.51 12.03 -2.68
N LEU A 41 -6.73 11.72 -1.65
CA LEU A 41 -6.24 12.71 -0.70
C LEU A 41 -5.20 13.63 -1.34
N SER A 42 -4.26 13.10 -2.10
CA SER A 42 -3.20 13.88 -2.76
C SER A 42 -3.78 14.87 -3.75
N GLU A 43 -4.72 14.44 -4.59
CA GLU A 43 -5.39 15.33 -5.55
C GLU A 43 -6.24 16.40 -4.84
N SER A 44 -7.00 16.02 -3.83
CA SER A 44 -7.84 16.95 -3.06
C SER A 44 -7.02 17.95 -2.25
N MET A 45 -5.85 17.55 -1.72
CA MET A 45 -4.92 18.45 -1.03
C MET A 45 -4.30 19.45 -2.00
N LEU A 46 -3.84 18.99 -3.16
CA LEU A 46 -3.24 19.84 -4.16
C LEU A 46 -4.24 20.89 -4.66
N GLN A 47 -5.49 20.50 -4.94
CA GLN A 47 -6.55 21.45 -5.35
C GLN A 47 -6.85 22.48 -4.25
N ARG A 48 -6.92 22.07 -2.98
CA ARG A 48 -7.11 23.00 -1.86
C ARG A 48 -5.95 23.95 -1.70
N GLU A 49 -4.72 23.48 -1.82
CA GLU A 49 -3.52 24.30 -1.71
C GLU A 49 -3.49 25.36 -2.83
N VAL A 50 -3.77 24.96 -4.07
CA VAL A 50 -3.91 25.90 -5.20
C VAL A 50 -4.97 26.94 -4.91
N GLN A 51 -6.15 26.55 -4.45
CA GLN A 51 -7.24 27.50 -4.11
C GLN A 51 -6.84 28.42 -2.94
N GLN A 52 -6.13 27.91 -1.95
CA GLN A 52 -5.66 28.70 -0.82
C GLN A 52 -4.60 29.71 -1.25
N ILE A 53 -3.66 29.33 -2.12
CA ILE A 53 -2.66 30.23 -2.70
C ILE A 53 -3.36 31.33 -3.49
N ILE A 54 -4.30 30.99 -4.35
CA ILE A 54 -5.06 31.96 -5.14
C ILE A 54 -5.82 32.94 -4.21
N ALA A 55 -6.51 32.41 -3.20
CA ALA A 55 -7.37 33.24 -2.34
C ALA A 55 -6.60 34.14 -1.36
N HIS A 56 -5.42 33.71 -0.88
CA HIS A 56 -4.75 34.39 0.22
C HIS A 56 -3.40 35.02 -0.13
N ILE A 57 -2.71 34.50 -1.14
CA ILE A 57 -1.36 34.95 -1.52
C ILE A 57 -1.42 35.82 -2.76
N ILE A 58 -2.25 35.47 -3.75
CA ILE A 58 -2.36 36.25 -4.98
C ILE A 58 -3.29 37.43 -4.73
N GLN A 59 -2.70 38.62 -4.72
CA GLN A 59 -3.44 39.90 -4.69
C GLN A 59 -3.34 40.54 -6.07
N PRO A 60 -4.48 40.84 -6.73
CA PRO A 60 -4.50 41.41 -8.08
C PRO A 60 -3.58 42.63 -8.20
N GLY A 61 -2.62 42.56 -9.13
CA GLY A 61 -1.68 43.65 -9.41
C GLY A 61 -0.59 43.92 -8.37
N LEU A 62 -0.59 43.20 -7.21
CA LEU A 62 0.37 43.40 -6.12
C LEU A 62 1.33 42.25 -5.93
N THR A 63 0.97 41.05 -6.39
CA THR A 63 1.81 39.87 -6.24
C THR A 63 2.97 39.88 -7.23
N PRO A 64 4.22 39.77 -6.76
CA PRO A 64 5.39 39.75 -7.66
C PRO A 64 5.39 38.45 -8.47
N THR A 65 5.88 38.52 -9.70
CA THR A 65 6.15 37.36 -10.53
C THR A 65 7.40 36.61 -10.03
N GLY A 66 7.43 35.32 -10.24
CA GLY A 66 8.53 34.43 -9.81
C GLY A 66 8.12 33.46 -8.72
N THR A 67 9.03 33.13 -7.82
CA THR A 67 8.79 32.15 -6.75
C THR A 67 7.93 32.75 -5.65
N LEU A 68 6.74 32.17 -5.42
CA LEU A 68 5.82 32.56 -4.34
C LEU A 68 6.07 31.75 -3.06
N ILE A 69 6.26 30.46 -3.23
CA ILE A 69 6.52 29.50 -2.16
C ILE A 69 7.68 28.63 -2.59
N ASP A 70 8.63 28.41 -1.68
CA ASP A 70 9.71 27.45 -1.85
C ASP A 70 9.93 26.76 -0.52
N SER A 71 9.30 25.61 -0.38
CA SER A 71 9.43 24.74 0.80
C SER A 71 9.81 23.33 0.38
N SER A 72 10.20 22.51 1.34
CA SER A 72 10.58 21.11 1.07
C SER A 72 9.48 20.24 0.49
N ARG A 73 8.22 20.67 0.57
CA ARG A 73 7.05 19.91 0.09
C ARG A 73 6.25 20.62 -0.99
N VAL A 74 6.23 21.93 -0.97
CA VAL A 74 5.42 22.72 -1.88
C VAL A 74 6.29 23.83 -2.46
N SER A 75 6.31 23.93 -3.77
CA SER A 75 6.90 25.07 -4.48
C SER A 75 5.86 25.65 -5.40
N ALA A 76 5.75 26.97 -5.42
CA ALA A 76 4.76 27.69 -6.25
C ALA A 76 5.41 28.87 -6.95
N TRP A 77 5.08 29.04 -8.22
CA TRP A 77 5.57 30.13 -9.07
C TRP A 77 4.40 30.81 -9.78
N LEU A 78 4.47 32.14 -9.84
CA LEU A 78 3.57 32.94 -10.65
C LEU A 78 4.34 33.50 -11.85
N THR A 79 3.84 33.27 -13.05
CA THR A 79 4.40 33.80 -14.28
C THR A 79 3.37 34.71 -14.98
N ARG A 80 3.80 35.89 -15.39
CA ARG A 80 2.96 36.85 -16.14
C ARG A 80 3.60 37.10 -17.51
N ASP A 81 2.92 36.70 -18.57
CA ASP A 81 3.45 36.67 -19.94
C ASP A 81 4.77 35.87 -20.02
N SER A 82 5.90 36.52 -20.09
CA SER A 82 7.22 35.86 -20.05
C SER A 82 8.00 36.16 -18.78
N GLU A 83 7.45 37.02 -17.92
CA GLU A 83 8.09 37.43 -16.68
C GLU A 83 7.98 36.33 -15.63
N GLY A 84 9.08 36.03 -14.94
CA GLY A 84 9.13 34.99 -13.91
C GLY A 84 9.28 33.56 -14.47
N ILE A 85 9.29 33.35 -15.78
CA ILE A 85 9.34 32.02 -16.40
C ILE A 85 10.65 31.29 -16.08
N ASP A 86 11.73 32.04 -15.86
CA ASP A 86 13.04 31.46 -15.53
C ASP A 86 13.07 30.82 -14.13
N ALA A 87 12.18 31.24 -13.23
CA ALA A 87 12.02 30.63 -11.92
C ALA A 87 11.36 29.24 -11.99
N VAL A 88 10.53 29.00 -13.04
CA VAL A 88 9.86 27.71 -13.23
C VAL A 88 10.83 26.70 -13.83
N PRO A 89 10.91 25.45 -13.30
CA PRO A 89 11.74 24.38 -13.88
C PRO A 89 11.45 24.19 -15.37
N ALA A 90 12.49 23.99 -16.18
CA ALA A 90 12.38 23.93 -17.64
C ALA A 90 11.37 22.87 -18.14
N SER A 91 11.28 21.75 -17.43
CA SER A 91 10.34 20.66 -17.74
C SER A 91 8.86 21.06 -17.58
N MET A 92 8.57 22.10 -16.81
CA MET A 92 7.20 22.52 -16.46
C MET A 92 6.74 23.78 -17.20
N ARG A 93 7.64 24.50 -17.85
CA ARG A 93 7.34 25.79 -18.54
C ARG A 93 6.31 25.67 -19.64
N ALA A 94 6.28 24.53 -20.35
CA ALA A 94 5.39 24.31 -21.49
C ALA A 94 4.07 23.64 -21.12
N LEU A 95 3.81 23.36 -19.85
CA LEU A 95 2.60 22.69 -19.40
C LEU A 95 1.37 23.60 -19.60
N ARG A 96 0.27 23.02 -20.03
CA ARG A 96 -1.03 23.68 -20.09
C ARG A 96 -1.70 23.66 -18.72
N PRO A 97 -2.74 24.47 -18.49
CA PRO A 97 -3.54 24.34 -17.28
C PRO A 97 -4.08 22.91 -17.10
N GLY A 98 -3.89 22.35 -15.90
CA GLY A 98 -4.25 20.97 -15.58
C GLY A 98 -3.43 20.40 -14.43
N LEU A 99 -3.69 19.15 -14.11
CA LEU A 99 -2.96 18.37 -13.14
C LEU A 99 -2.04 17.39 -13.87
N TYR A 100 -0.81 17.27 -13.39
CA TYR A 100 0.21 16.40 -13.97
C TYR A 100 0.93 15.65 -12.87
N HIS A 101 1.36 14.45 -13.21
CA HIS A 101 2.21 13.63 -12.37
C HIS A 101 3.55 13.43 -13.07
N PHE A 102 4.65 13.63 -12.33
CA PHE A 102 6.02 13.45 -12.80
C PHE A 102 6.79 12.60 -11.80
N ASP A 103 7.58 11.70 -12.31
CA ASP A 103 8.44 10.83 -11.51
C ASP A 103 9.93 11.00 -11.93
N PRO A 104 10.52 12.17 -11.71
CA PRO A 104 11.93 12.39 -12.01
C PRO A 104 12.79 11.79 -10.90
N ASP A 105 13.72 10.92 -11.28
CA ASP A 105 14.72 10.33 -10.38
C ASP A 105 14.14 9.64 -9.13
N GLY A 106 12.95 9.02 -9.25
CA GLY A 106 12.26 8.35 -8.14
C GLY A 106 11.62 9.30 -7.12
N LYS A 107 11.34 10.54 -7.52
CA LYS A 107 10.54 11.49 -6.74
C LYS A 107 9.19 11.65 -7.39
N SER A 108 8.14 11.37 -6.61
CA SER A 108 6.78 11.58 -7.06
C SER A 108 6.39 13.06 -6.89
N LEU A 109 6.23 13.76 -8.00
CA LEU A 109 5.86 15.17 -8.05
C LEU A 109 4.50 15.35 -8.69
N HIS A 110 3.57 15.90 -7.93
CA HIS A 110 2.28 16.32 -8.43
C HIS A 110 2.34 17.80 -8.79
N VAL A 111 2.00 18.15 -10.04
CA VAL A 111 2.07 19.51 -10.55
C VAL A 111 0.68 19.97 -10.94
N ALA A 112 0.26 21.10 -10.39
CA ALA A 112 -0.95 21.81 -10.81
C ALA A 112 -0.58 23.09 -11.52
N VAL A 113 -1.15 23.29 -12.70
CA VAL A 113 -1.04 24.54 -13.46
C VAL A 113 -2.42 25.16 -13.58
N ALA A 114 -2.57 26.39 -13.13
CA ALA A 114 -3.82 27.15 -13.20
C ALA A 114 -3.57 28.54 -13.80
N ASP A 115 -4.45 28.97 -14.71
CA ASP A 115 -4.45 30.34 -15.17
C ASP A 115 -5.29 31.20 -14.19
N THR A 116 -4.71 32.28 -13.72
CA THR A 116 -5.34 33.25 -12.81
C THR A 116 -5.42 34.63 -13.50
N GLU A 117 -6.15 35.58 -12.91
CA GLU A 117 -6.22 36.97 -13.42
C GLU A 117 -4.84 37.64 -13.45
N ASP A 118 -3.93 37.25 -12.57
CA ASP A 118 -2.59 37.82 -12.46
C ASP A 118 -1.51 37.06 -13.24
N GLY A 119 -1.88 35.99 -13.92
CA GLY A 119 -0.95 35.17 -14.70
C GLY A 119 -1.13 33.69 -14.49
N ARG A 120 -0.10 32.90 -14.83
CA ARG A 120 -0.11 31.45 -14.68
C ARG A 120 0.55 31.06 -13.37
N LEU A 121 -0.21 30.36 -12.53
CA LEU A 121 0.25 29.75 -11.29
C LEU A 121 0.66 28.30 -11.57
N THR A 122 1.89 27.96 -11.22
CA THR A 122 2.41 26.57 -11.23
C THR A 122 2.71 26.18 -9.80
N VAL A 123 2.08 25.11 -9.31
CA VAL A 123 2.29 24.55 -7.96
C VAL A 123 2.80 23.15 -8.10
N VAL A 124 3.88 22.83 -7.40
CA VAL A 124 4.47 21.50 -7.32
C VAL A 124 4.40 21.01 -5.89
N PHE A 125 3.90 19.81 -5.73
CA PHE A 125 3.82 19.10 -4.45
C PHE A 125 4.67 17.83 -4.52
N ASP A 126 5.62 17.68 -3.59
CA ASP A 126 6.44 16.48 -3.45
C ASP A 126 5.68 15.44 -2.61
N ALA A 127 5.15 14.41 -3.30
CA ALA A 127 4.40 13.30 -2.71
C ALA A 127 5.29 12.09 -2.37
N THR A 128 6.60 12.15 -2.62
CA THR A 128 7.53 11.02 -2.43
C THR A 128 7.43 10.39 -1.05
N SER A 129 7.32 11.21 0.00
CA SER A 129 7.20 10.70 1.37
C SER A 129 5.86 10.01 1.66
N ALA A 130 4.84 10.27 0.85
CA ALA A 130 3.54 9.63 0.96
C ALA A 130 3.61 8.24 0.31
N GLU A 131 4.13 8.15 -0.89
CA GLU A 131 4.31 6.88 -1.62
C GLU A 131 5.25 5.92 -0.88
N ASP A 132 6.37 6.41 -0.32
CA ASP A 132 7.26 5.62 0.53
C ASP A 132 6.55 5.00 1.76
N ARG A 133 5.47 5.63 2.25
CA ARG A 133 4.66 5.06 3.34
C ARG A 133 3.78 3.93 2.88
N VAL A 134 3.20 4.03 1.68
CA VAL A 134 2.40 2.95 1.08
C VAL A 134 3.26 1.73 0.84
N ASP A 135 4.44 1.92 0.28
CA ASP A 135 5.38 0.83 0.03
C ASP A 135 5.80 0.14 1.33
N ARG A 136 6.17 0.90 2.36
CA ARG A 136 6.46 0.34 3.69
C ARG A 136 5.28 -0.39 4.29
N PHE A 137 4.08 0.11 4.11
CA PHE A 137 2.86 -0.57 4.54
C PHE A 137 2.67 -1.90 3.80
N ALA A 138 2.88 -1.93 2.48
CA ALA A 138 2.82 -3.15 1.69
C ALA A 138 3.82 -4.21 2.19
N TYR A 139 5.08 -3.83 2.41
CA TYR A 139 6.08 -4.73 2.99
C TYR A 139 5.67 -5.24 4.37
N THR A 140 5.09 -4.39 5.22
CA THR A 140 4.61 -4.78 6.55
C THR A 140 3.48 -5.80 6.45
N LEU A 141 2.53 -5.62 5.52
CA LEU A 141 1.45 -6.58 5.28
C LEU A 141 1.98 -7.93 4.80
N VAL A 142 2.95 -7.96 3.90
CA VAL A 142 3.58 -9.19 3.42
C VAL A 142 4.31 -9.90 4.55
N ALA A 143 5.07 -9.17 5.36
CA ALA A 143 5.76 -9.74 6.52
C ALA A 143 4.78 -10.34 7.54
N LEU A 144 3.70 -9.61 7.85
CA LEU A 144 2.65 -10.07 8.77
C LEU A 144 1.94 -11.31 8.23
N TRP A 145 1.62 -11.33 6.94
CA TRP A 145 1.03 -12.49 6.28
C TRP A 145 1.93 -13.73 6.43
N PHE A 146 3.23 -13.57 6.18
CA PHE A 146 4.18 -14.66 6.32
C PHE A 146 4.25 -15.19 7.76
N VAL A 147 4.31 -14.31 8.75
CA VAL A 147 4.30 -14.68 10.18
C VAL A 147 3.02 -15.43 10.54
N CYS A 148 1.85 -14.97 10.07
CA CYS A 148 0.57 -15.65 10.31
C CYS A 148 0.54 -17.05 9.70
N VAL A 149 1.05 -17.22 8.48
CA VAL A 149 1.14 -18.54 7.83
C VAL A 149 2.04 -19.48 8.61
N VAL A 150 3.24 -19.04 8.99
CA VAL A 150 4.18 -19.82 9.79
C VAL A 150 3.57 -20.22 11.14
N ALA A 151 3.00 -19.26 11.87
CA ALA A 151 2.34 -19.52 13.15
C ALA A 151 1.20 -20.54 13.00
N THR A 152 0.39 -20.43 11.94
CA THR A 152 -0.70 -21.37 11.66
C THR A 152 -0.18 -22.81 11.45
N VAL A 153 0.95 -22.98 10.76
CA VAL A 153 1.57 -24.30 10.56
C VAL A 153 1.98 -24.90 11.91
N PHE A 154 2.60 -24.09 12.78
CA PHE A 154 3.02 -24.57 14.11
C PHE A 154 1.82 -24.94 14.99
N ILE A 155 0.81 -24.08 15.05
CA ILE A 155 -0.42 -24.30 15.82
C ILE A 155 -1.15 -25.55 15.30
N ALA A 156 -1.36 -25.66 13.99
CA ALA A 156 -2.05 -26.79 13.39
C ALA A 156 -1.32 -28.11 13.65
N ARG A 157 0.01 -28.13 13.62
CA ARG A 157 0.82 -29.29 13.97
C ARG A 157 0.69 -29.65 15.45
N GLY A 158 0.75 -28.65 16.33
CA GLY A 158 0.58 -28.86 17.78
C GLY A 158 -0.79 -29.46 18.12
N VAL A 159 -1.86 -28.87 17.58
CA VAL A 159 -3.24 -29.33 17.76
C VAL A 159 -3.39 -30.79 17.23
N ALA A 160 -2.86 -31.03 16.03
CA ALA A 160 -2.93 -32.36 15.43
C ALA A 160 -2.18 -33.44 16.28
N ALA A 161 -1.05 -33.08 16.85
CA ALA A 161 -0.29 -33.99 17.73
C ALA A 161 -1.07 -34.32 19.02
N ILE A 162 -1.72 -33.34 19.62
CA ILE A 162 -2.50 -33.48 20.86
C ILE A 162 -3.81 -34.24 20.60
N ALA A 163 -4.52 -33.94 19.51
CA ALA A 163 -5.83 -34.52 19.23
C ALA A 163 -5.75 -35.96 18.67
N VAL A 164 -4.76 -36.27 17.82
CA VAL A 164 -4.67 -37.54 17.12
C VAL A 164 -3.83 -38.56 17.92
N GLY A 165 -2.87 -38.08 18.70
CA GLY A 165 -1.98 -38.96 19.50
C GLY A 165 -2.72 -39.94 20.39
N PRO A 166 -3.65 -39.56 21.24
CA PRO A 166 -4.41 -40.45 22.13
C PRO A 166 -5.25 -41.49 21.38
N ILE A 167 -5.87 -41.08 20.25
CA ILE A 167 -6.73 -41.97 19.45
C ILE A 167 -5.91 -43.10 18.83
N VAL A 168 -4.75 -42.77 18.26
CA VAL A 168 -3.85 -43.78 17.67
C VAL A 168 -3.28 -44.71 18.74
N ALA A 169 -2.97 -44.20 19.94
CA ALA A 169 -2.51 -45.01 21.06
C ALA A 169 -3.59 -46.00 21.52
N ALA A 170 -4.84 -45.53 21.69
CA ALA A 170 -5.97 -46.39 22.08
C ALA A 170 -6.26 -47.47 21.05
N THR A 171 -6.23 -47.17 19.76
CA THR A 171 -6.46 -48.13 18.67
C THR A 171 -5.37 -49.21 18.64
N ARG A 172 -4.10 -48.85 18.90
CA ARG A 172 -2.98 -49.81 18.99
C ARG A 172 -3.11 -50.72 20.19
N THR A 173 -3.58 -50.22 21.33
CA THR A 173 -3.80 -50.99 22.52
C THR A 173 -4.89 -52.04 22.29
N ILE A 174 -6.01 -51.65 21.67
CA ILE A 174 -7.12 -52.57 21.34
C ILE A 174 -6.65 -53.63 20.34
N ALA A 175 -5.89 -53.24 19.30
CA ALA A 175 -5.36 -54.22 18.32
C ALA A 175 -4.38 -55.22 18.93
N ARG A 176 -3.64 -54.84 19.98
CA ARG A 176 -2.75 -55.77 20.72
C ARG A 176 -3.49 -56.62 21.73
N SER A 177 -4.63 -56.18 22.22
CA SER A 177 -5.44 -56.89 23.21
C SER A 177 -6.49 -57.83 22.59
N ALA A 178 -6.62 -57.82 21.24
CA ALA A 178 -7.50 -58.77 20.58
C ALA A 178 -6.88 -60.20 20.72
N PRO A 179 -7.49 -61.12 21.49
CA PRO A 179 -6.98 -62.45 21.62
C PRO A 179 -7.11 -63.15 20.27
N ASP A 180 -6.05 -63.91 19.88
CA ASP A 180 -6.06 -64.86 18.79
C ASP A 180 -7.11 -65.95 19.13
N ARG A 181 -8.39 -65.66 18.84
CA ARG A 181 -9.40 -66.70 18.84
C ARG A 181 -9.46 -67.27 17.44
N PRO A 182 -9.02 -68.56 17.23
CA PRO A 182 -9.35 -69.20 16.00
C PRO A 182 -10.86 -69.37 15.94
N LEU A 183 -11.45 -68.92 14.85
CA LEU A 183 -12.86 -69.18 14.54
C LEU A 183 -13.03 -70.71 14.35
N PRO A 184 -14.12 -71.29 14.90
CA PRO A 184 -14.42 -72.71 14.70
C PRO A 184 -14.80 -73.02 13.26
#